data_b3476e993bc7540a26a7a0fd8841d99d
#
_entry.id   b3476e993bc7540a26a7a0fd8841d99d
#
_cell.length_a   1.000
_cell.length_b   1.000
_cell.length_c   1.000
_cell.angle_alpha   90.00
_cell.angle_beta   90.00
_cell.angle_gamma   90.00
#
_symmetry.space_group_name_H-M   'P 1'
#
loop_
_entity.id
_entity.type
_entity.pdbx_description
1 polymer ?
#
loop_
_entity_poly.entity_id
_entity_poly.type
_entity_poly.pdbx_seq_one_letter_code
_entity_poly.pdbx_strand_id
1 'polypeptide(L)'
;NNIDKKFYKGITYNQVAVNGIPTLMIEDLLPTIPSNGGNMENKTIIGGNFSRWYGGAQSYLVARLFGNPIWAQTSHSKRENEESIPNLQHLPRLSWIEWMKNISTYKYAVHLMPTVAAGTFSLNCAYYGIPCIGNKDVDTQSNCHPDLSVDVNDIETAVKLAARLRDDNQFYIACSKTANFEYNKKYSESVWKNTMENLL
;
A
#
# COMPACT_ATOMS: atom_id res chain seq x y z
N ASN A 1 -16.40 25.22 15.96
CA ASN A 1 -16.82 24.44 14.81
C ASN A 1 -17.31 23.06 15.27
N ASN A 2 -18.66 22.92 15.44
CA ASN A 2 -19.24 21.67 15.90
C ASN A 2 -19.12 20.54 14.85
N ILE A 3 -18.95 20.87 13.59
CA ILE A 3 -18.81 19.91 12.49
C ILE A 3 -17.49 19.12 12.62
N ASP A 4 -16.39 19.78 12.92
CA ASP A 4 -15.10 19.10 13.05
C ASP A 4 -15.06 18.07 14.16
N LYS A 5 -15.68 18.41 15.30
CA LYS A 5 -15.73 17.49 16.45
C LYS A 5 -16.59 16.26 16.20
N LYS A 6 -17.67 16.38 15.42
CA LYS A 6 -18.51 15.25 15.02
C LYS A 6 -17.79 14.39 13.98
N PHE A 7 -17.12 15.01 13.02
CA PHE A 7 -16.42 14.35 11.94
C PHE A 7 -15.32 13.40 12.44
N TYR A 8 -14.55 13.84 13.46
CA TYR A 8 -13.46 13.03 14.00
C TYR A 8 -13.89 12.07 15.14
N LYS A 9 -15.16 12.11 15.54
CA LYS A 9 -15.66 11.26 16.63
C LYS A 9 -15.65 9.78 16.20
N GLY A 10 -14.79 8.99 16.83
CA GLY A 10 -14.70 7.55 16.59
C GLY A 10 -13.95 7.14 15.32
N ILE A 11 -13.36 8.10 14.62
CA ILE A 11 -12.55 7.86 13.44
C ILE A 11 -11.15 8.45 13.66
N THR A 12 -10.10 7.69 13.38
CA THR A 12 -8.73 8.22 13.43
C THR A 12 -8.46 9.14 12.25
N TYR A 13 -7.45 10.01 12.37
CA TYR A 13 -7.04 10.90 11.28
C TYR A 13 -6.73 10.13 10.00
N ASN A 14 -6.03 9.01 10.11
CA ASN A 14 -5.72 8.17 8.95
C ASN A 14 -6.96 7.61 8.26
N GLN A 15 -7.92 7.12 9.05
CA GLN A 15 -9.18 6.61 8.50
C GLN A 15 -9.95 7.69 7.75
N VAL A 16 -10.00 8.91 8.30
CA VAL A 16 -10.65 10.04 7.61
C VAL A 16 -9.91 10.39 6.32
N ALA A 17 -8.59 10.52 6.37
CA ALA A 17 -7.78 10.88 5.20
C ALA A 17 -7.86 9.83 4.10
N VAL A 18 -7.94 8.55 4.46
CA VAL A 18 -8.00 7.44 3.51
C VAL A 18 -9.41 7.25 2.95
N ASN A 19 -10.43 7.24 3.81
CA ASN A 19 -11.81 6.95 3.39
C ASN A 19 -12.48 8.15 2.70
N GLY A 20 -12.17 9.37 3.13
CA GLY A 20 -12.87 10.57 2.64
C GLY A 20 -12.70 10.85 1.15
N ILE A 21 -11.54 10.55 0.60
CA ILE A 21 -11.23 10.82 -0.81
C ILE A 21 -10.79 9.56 -1.55
N PRO A 22 -9.75 8.84 -1.11
CA PRO A 22 -9.23 7.70 -1.87
C PRO A 22 -10.26 6.60 -2.10
N THR A 23 -11.06 6.26 -1.10
CA THR A 23 -12.05 5.18 -1.21
C THR A 23 -13.12 5.49 -2.23
N LEU A 24 -13.72 6.68 -2.18
CA LEU A 24 -14.71 7.10 -3.18
C LEU A 24 -14.12 7.13 -4.59
N MET A 25 -12.90 7.64 -4.72
CA MET A 25 -12.24 7.70 -6.03
C MET A 25 -11.92 6.32 -6.60
N ILE A 26 -11.59 5.34 -5.76
CA ILE A 26 -11.28 3.99 -6.23
C ILE A 26 -12.51 3.36 -6.88
N GLU A 27 -13.65 3.36 -6.22
CA GLU A 27 -14.84 2.66 -6.68
C GLU A 27 -15.56 3.42 -7.81
N ASP A 28 -15.69 4.73 -7.70
CA ASP A 28 -16.39 5.53 -8.68
C ASP A 28 -15.59 5.79 -9.97
N LEU A 29 -14.28 5.96 -9.85
CA LEU A 29 -13.43 6.30 -10.99
C LEU A 29 -12.84 5.09 -11.72
N LEU A 30 -12.88 3.89 -11.12
CA LEU A 30 -12.32 2.67 -11.69
C LEU A 30 -13.32 1.51 -11.76
N PRO A 31 -14.58 1.76 -12.15
CA PRO A 31 -15.64 0.73 -12.14
C PRO A 31 -15.33 -0.47 -13.06
N THR A 32 -14.45 -0.29 -14.04
CA THR A 32 -14.07 -1.32 -15.02
C THR A 32 -12.77 -2.05 -14.67
N ILE A 33 -12.08 -1.64 -13.60
CA ILE A 33 -10.84 -2.29 -13.18
C ILE A 33 -11.21 -3.38 -12.17
N PRO A 34 -10.93 -4.67 -12.47
CA PRO A 34 -11.23 -5.76 -11.56
C PRO A 34 -10.53 -5.54 -10.22
N SER A 35 -11.27 -5.70 -9.12
CA SER A 35 -10.70 -5.67 -7.75
C SER A 35 -9.67 -6.78 -7.52
N ASN A 36 -9.75 -7.86 -8.28
CA ASN A 36 -8.80 -8.97 -8.25
C ASN A 36 -7.85 -8.82 -9.43
N GLY A 37 -6.84 -7.98 -9.27
CA GLY A 37 -5.79 -7.73 -10.21
C GLY A 37 -5.88 -8.49 -11.53
N GLY A 38 -6.24 -7.79 -12.60
CA GLY A 38 -6.01 -8.34 -13.94
C GLY A 38 -4.56 -8.82 -14.04
N ASN A 39 -4.11 -9.36 -15.12
CA ASN A 39 -2.80 -9.95 -15.35
C ASN A 39 -1.67 -9.39 -14.47
N MET A 40 -1.56 -9.91 -13.24
CA MET A 40 -0.46 -9.53 -12.35
C MET A 40 0.84 -10.03 -12.97
N GLU A 41 1.74 -9.10 -13.21
CA GLU A 41 3.08 -9.38 -13.68
C GLU A 41 4.00 -9.68 -12.49
N ASN A 42 4.98 -10.55 -12.69
CA ASN A 42 5.98 -10.86 -11.66
C ASN A 42 6.95 -9.68 -11.46
N LYS A 43 6.46 -8.62 -10.86
CA LYS A 43 7.20 -7.39 -10.54
C LYS A 43 6.80 -6.87 -9.18
N THR A 44 7.67 -6.07 -8.57
CA THR A 44 7.49 -5.50 -7.22
C THR A 44 7.40 -3.99 -7.29
N ILE A 45 6.47 -3.41 -6.54
CA ILE A 45 6.39 -1.96 -6.31
C ILE A 45 6.87 -1.61 -4.91
N ILE A 46 7.70 -0.59 -4.77
CA ILE A 46 8.03 -0.02 -3.47
C ILE A 46 7.32 1.31 -3.27
N GLY A 47 6.75 1.49 -2.10
CA GLY A 47 6.11 2.74 -1.69
C GLY A 47 7.16 3.79 -1.32
N GLY A 48 6.89 5.03 -1.72
CA GLY A 48 7.76 6.15 -1.41
C GLY A 48 9.04 6.25 -2.25
N ASN A 49 9.74 7.33 -2.03
CA ASN A 49 11.04 7.60 -2.66
C ASN A 49 12.19 7.28 -1.68
N PHE A 50 13.42 7.46 -2.15
CA PHE A 50 14.64 7.20 -1.37
C PHE A 50 14.99 8.30 -0.35
N SER A 51 14.08 9.23 -0.05
CA SER A 51 14.28 10.10 1.11
C SER A 51 14.15 9.30 2.41
N ARG A 52 14.91 9.70 3.43
CA ARG A 52 15.02 8.93 4.68
C ARG A 52 13.66 8.74 5.40
N TRP A 53 12.72 9.65 5.23
CA TRP A 53 11.39 9.58 5.85
C TRP A 53 10.37 8.76 5.09
N TYR A 54 10.67 8.37 3.84
CA TYR A 54 9.82 7.48 3.06
C TYR A 54 10.30 6.02 3.02
N GLY A 55 11.50 5.73 3.51
CA GLY A 55 12.01 4.37 3.63
C GLY A 55 12.23 3.62 2.32
N GLY A 56 12.48 4.34 1.22
CA GLY A 56 12.70 3.71 -0.09
C GLY A 56 13.90 2.77 -0.10
N ALA A 57 15.00 3.11 0.58
CA ALA A 57 16.18 2.25 0.64
C ALA A 57 15.90 0.94 1.38
N GLN A 58 15.23 1.00 2.55
CA GLN A 58 14.81 -0.18 3.30
C GLN A 58 13.84 -1.05 2.49
N SER A 59 12.85 -0.41 1.88
CA SER A 59 11.88 -1.09 1.03
C SER A 59 12.56 -1.79 -0.16
N TYR A 60 13.52 -1.15 -0.79
CA TYR A 60 14.29 -1.73 -1.89
C TYR A 60 15.13 -2.95 -1.42
N LEU A 61 15.79 -2.86 -0.27
CA LEU A 61 16.58 -3.98 0.27
C LEU A 61 15.72 -5.24 0.47
N VAL A 62 14.49 -5.08 0.94
CA VAL A 62 13.55 -6.18 1.09
C VAL A 62 13.00 -6.64 -0.27
N ALA A 63 12.64 -5.72 -1.14
CA ALA A 63 12.08 -6.03 -2.46
C ALA A 63 13.02 -6.86 -3.35
N ARG A 64 14.33 -6.72 -3.18
CA ARG A 64 15.34 -7.53 -3.90
C ARG A 64 15.16 -9.04 -3.73
N LEU A 65 14.58 -9.47 -2.62
CA LEU A 65 14.38 -10.90 -2.33
C LEU A 65 13.38 -11.57 -3.26
N PHE A 66 12.52 -10.81 -3.91
CA PHE A 66 11.58 -11.36 -4.91
C PHE A 66 12.27 -11.73 -6.23
N GLY A 67 13.49 -11.23 -6.49
CA GLY A 67 14.27 -11.59 -7.68
C GLY A 67 13.66 -11.10 -9.01
N ASN A 68 12.80 -10.09 -8.98
CA ASN A 68 12.08 -9.55 -10.12
C ASN A 68 12.34 -8.03 -10.29
N PRO A 69 11.89 -7.40 -11.39
CA PRO A 69 12.00 -5.95 -11.57
C PRO A 69 11.31 -5.18 -10.44
N ILE A 70 11.99 -4.18 -9.90
CA ILE A 70 11.51 -3.33 -8.80
C ILE A 70 11.19 -1.94 -9.36
N TRP A 71 10.02 -1.43 -9.01
CA TRP A 71 9.56 -0.12 -9.42
C TRP A 71 9.36 0.78 -8.20
N ALA A 72 9.75 2.03 -8.32
CA ALA A 72 9.52 3.06 -7.31
C ALA A 72 8.67 4.19 -7.87
N GLN A 73 7.79 4.72 -7.04
CA GLN A 73 7.07 5.94 -7.38
C GLN A 73 8.01 7.14 -7.26
N THR A 74 8.14 7.93 -8.31
CA THR A 74 8.83 9.22 -8.24
C THR A 74 7.86 10.31 -7.80
N SER A 75 8.08 10.88 -6.61
CA SER A 75 7.23 11.98 -6.16
C SER A 75 7.63 13.32 -6.76
N HIS A 76 8.90 13.73 -6.75
CA HIS A 76 9.29 15.09 -7.19
C HIS A 76 10.69 15.19 -7.80
N SER A 77 11.65 14.41 -7.35
CA SER A 77 13.00 14.38 -7.90
C SER A 77 13.67 13.06 -7.60
N LYS A 78 14.38 12.50 -8.56
CA LYS A 78 15.32 11.42 -8.32
C LYS A 78 16.49 11.97 -7.53
N ARG A 79 17.01 11.22 -6.57
CA ARG A 79 18.29 11.54 -5.95
C ARG A 79 19.42 11.15 -6.90
N GLU A 80 20.55 11.82 -6.75
CA GLU A 80 21.77 11.40 -7.44
C GLU A 80 22.01 9.91 -7.18
N ASN A 81 22.36 9.20 -8.25
CA ASN A 81 22.68 7.77 -8.25
C ASN A 81 21.50 6.78 -8.05
N GLU A 82 20.25 7.20 -7.92
CA GLU A 82 19.15 6.23 -7.92
C GLU A 82 19.03 5.45 -9.24
N GLU A 83 19.47 6.05 -10.35
CA GLU A 83 19.49 5.39 -11.66
C GLU A 83 20.53 4.26 -11.76
N SER A 84 21.54 4.26 -10.90
CA SER A 84 22.56 3.22 -10.82
C SER A 84 22.16 2.03 -9.93
N ILE A 85 21.02 2.10 -9.24
CA ILE A 85 20.58 1.03 -8.36
C ILE A 85 20.11 -0.16 -9.21
N PRO A 86 20.69 -1.37 -9.02
CA PRO A 86 20.36 -2.53 -9.83
C PRO A 86 18.88 -2.89 -9.79
N ASN A 87 18.29 -3.20 -10.95
CA ASN A 87 16.90 -3.61 -11.11
C ASN A 87 15.84 -2.61 -10.61
N LEU A 88 16.22 -1.39 -10.25
CA LEU A 88 15.29 -0.34 -9.86
C LEU A 88 14.90 0.50 -11.07
N GLN A 89 13.59 0.63 -11.25
CA GLN A 89 12.99 1.49 -12.27
C GLN A 89 12.09 2.52 -11.58
N HIS A 90 11.97 3.70 -12.18
CA HIS A 90 11.16 4.77 -11.64
C HIS A 90 9.92 4.99 -12.52
N LEU A 91 8.75 5.01 -11.88
CA LEU A 91 7.53 5.42 -12.56
C LEU A 91 7.57 6.92 -12.84
N PRO A 92 7.07 7.36 -14.00
CA PRO A 92 6.81 8.77 -14.20
C PRO A 92 5.75 9.27 -13.19
N ARG A 93 5.58 10.58 -13.09
CA ARG A 93 4.46 11.13 -12.34
C ARG A 93 3.15 10.71 -13.03
N LEU A 94 2.34 9.97 -12.29
CA LEU A 94 1.04 9.46 -12.75
C LEU A 94 -0.10 10.30 -12.11
N SER A 95 -1.18 10.47 -12.85
CA SER A 95 -2.45 10.86 -12.27
C SER A 95 -2.97 9.76 -11.34
N TRP A 96 -3.95 10.07 -10.50
CA TRP A 96 -4.55 9.07 -9.59
C TRP A 96 -5.08 7.85 -10.34
N ILE A 97 -5.79 8.07 -11.44
CA ILE A 97 -6.36 6.98 -12.25
C ILE A 97 -5.25 6.11 -12.86
N GLU A 98 -4.22 6.73 -13.43
CA GLU A 98 -3.07 6.01 -13.98
C GLU A 98 -2.31 5.24 -12.90
N TRP A 99 -2.15 5.83 -11.71
CA TRP A 99 -1.56 5.17 -10.56
C TRP A 99 -2.33 3.90 -10.18
N MET A 100 -3.65 3.98 -10.03
CA MET A 100 -4.47 2.83 -9.68
C MET A 100 -4.43 1.73 -10.76
N LYS A 101 -4.46 2.12 -12.03
CA LYS A 101 -4.28 1.17 -13.14
C LYS A 101 -2.90 0.51 -13.11
N ASN A 102 -1.86 1.28 -12.82
CA ASN A 102 -0.50 0.78 -12.79
C ASN A 102 -0.29 -0.17 -11.59
N ILE A 103 -0.69 0.22 -10.37
CA ILE A 103 -0.45 -0.59 -9.17
C ILE A 103 -1.13 -1.96 -9.27
N SER A 104 -2.27 -2.08 -9.91
CA SER A 104 -3.00 -3.36 -10.07
C SER A 104 -2.20 -4.45 -10.79
N THR A 105 -1.13 -4.10 -11.48
CA THR A 105 -0.30 -5.03 -12.26
C THR A 105 0.86 -5.65 -11.47
N TYR A 106 1.11 -5.22 -10.23
CA TYR A 106 2.21 -5.72 -9.41
C TYR A 106 1.80 -6.94 -8.57
N LYS A 107 2.74 -7.89 -8.46
CA LYS A 107 2.54 -9.08 -7.64
C LYS A 107 2.87 -8.84 -6.17
N TYR A 108 3.89 -8.02 -5.88
CA TYR A 108 4.38 -7.76 -4.53
C TYR A 108 4.52 -6.26 -4.28
N ALA A 109 4.36 -5.87 -3.02
CA ALA A 109 4.59 -4.50 -2.57
C ALA A 109 5.42 -4.46 -1.29
N VAL A 110 6.25 -3.42 -1.15
CA VAL A 110 7.02 -3.16 0.08
C VAL A 110 6.98 -1.66 0.40
N HIS A 111 6.63 -1.31 1.63
CA HIS A 111 6.61 0.07 2.10
C HIS A 111 7.04 0.19 3.56
N LEU A 112 8.34 0.16 3.80
CA LEU A 112 8.94 0.33 5.13
C LEU A 112 9.17 1.82 5.41
N MET A 113 8.08 2.57 5.53
CA MET A 113 8.12 4.01 5.78
C MET A 113 8.24 4.30 7.27
N PRO A 114 9.32 4.98 7.73
CA PRO A 114 9.48 5.32 9.16
C PRO A 114 8.49 6.37 9.65
N THR A 115 7.96 7.19 8.76
CA THR A 115 6.98 8.21 9.12
C THR A 115 5.59 7.60 9.16
N VAL A 116 4.89 7.74 10.28
CA VAL A 116 3.48 7.36 10.38
C VAL A 116 2.64 8.41 9.66
N ALA A 117 1.94 7.99 8.63
CA ALA A 117 1.12 8.83 7.77
C ALA A 117 -0.18 8.11 7.38
N ALA A 118 -0.98 8.69 6.50
CA ALA A 118 -2.30 8.17 6.11
C ALA A 118 -2.32 6.75 5.51
N GLY A 119 -1.18 6.18 5.14
CA GLY A 119 -1.09 4.79 4.70
C GLY A 119 -1.80 4.46 3.39
N THR A 120 -1.97 5.44 2.50
CA THR A 120 -2.69 5.26 1.23
C THR A 120 -2.07 4.17 0.35
N PHE A 121 -0.75 4.01 0.37
CA PHE A 121 -0.07 2.98 -0.44
C PHE A 121 -0.51 1.56 -0.05
N SER A 122 -0.47 1.22 1.25
CA SER A 122 -0.89 -0.11 1.73
C SER A 122 -2.37 -0.35 1.47
N LEU A 123 -3.21 0.71 1.55
CA LEU A 123 -4.63 0.62 1.24
C LEU A 123 -4.88 0.34 -0.25
N ASN A 124 -4.15 1.00 -1.15
CA ASN A 124 -4.24 0.75 -2.59
C ASN A 124 -3.81 -0.68 -2.94
N CYS A 125 -2.77 -1.19 -2.27
CA CYS A 125 -2.37 -2.58 -2.39
C CYS A 125 -3.48 -3.52 -1.90
N ALA A 126 -4.08 -3.24 -0.76
CA ALA A 126 -5.14 -4.06 -0.18
C ALA A 126 -6.40 -4.11 -1.06
N TYR A 127 -6.78 -2.99 -1.69
CA TYR A 127 -7.89 -2.95 -2.65
C TYR A 127 -7.73 -4.00 -3.76
N TYR A 128 -6.52 -4.14 -4.30
CA TYR A 128 -6.22 -5.13 -5.34
C TYR A 128 -5.76 -6.50 -4.81
N GLY A 129 -5.73 -6.69 -3.49
CA GLY A 129 -5.23 -7.93 -2.90
C GLY A 129 -3.74 -8.16 -3.13
N ILE A 130 -2.95 -7.10 -3.28
CA ILE A 130 -1.50 -7.18 -3.43
C ILE A 130 -0.87 -7.28 -2.04
N PRO A 131 -0.17 -8.37 -1.68
CA PRO A 131 0.53 -8.47 -0.41
C PRO A 131 1.57 -7.37 -0.25
N CYS A 132 1.45 -6.57 0.83
CA CYS A 132 2.34 -5.45 1.11
C CYS A 132 3.08 -5.66 2.44
N ILE A 133 4.40 -5.78 2.41
CA ILE A 133 5.24 -5.74 3.62
C ILE A 133 5.42 -4.27 4.01
N GLY A 134 5.07 -3.90 5.23
CA GLY A 134 5.13 -2.50 5.63
C GLY A 134 5.23 -2.26 7.13
N ASN A 135 5.30 -0.98 7.50
CA ASN A 135 5.44 -0.54 8.89
C ASN A 135 4.15 -0.82 9.69
N LYS A 136 4.27 -1.61 10.78
CA LYS A 136 3.17 -1.97 11.67
C LYS A 136 2.48 -0.78 12.34
N ASP A 137 3.19 0.35 12.47
CA ASP A 137 2.66 1.55 13.13
C ASP A 137 1.75 2.39 12.21
N VAL A 138 1.65 2.02 10.94
CA VAL A 138 0.67 2.58 10.00
C VAL A 138 -0.60 1.74 10.09
N ASP A 139 -1.69 2.33 10.52
CA ASP A 139 -2.95 1.61 10.82
C ASP A 139 -3.55 0.88 9.62
N THR A 140 -3.50 1.46 8.43
CA THR A 140 -3.97 0.79 7.20
C THR A 140 -3.10 -0.43 6.86
N GLN A 141 -1.81 -0.37 7.15
CA GLN A 141 -0.90 -1.50 6.98
C GLN A 141 -1.24 -2.63 7.96
N SER A 142 -1.28 -2.33 9.25
CA SER A 142 -1.59 -3.35 10.28
C SER A 142 -3.01 -3.90 10.17
N ASN A 143 -3.96 -3.09 9.73
CA ASN A 143 -5.33 -3.52 9.51
C ASN A 143 -5.53 -4.40 8.28
N CYS A 144 -4.88 -4.09 7.17
CA CYS A 144 -5.10 -4.79 5.90
C CYS A 144 -4.06 -5.89 5.65
N HIS A 145 -2.86 -5.75 6.20
CA HIS A 145 -1.74 -6.69 5.99
C HIS A 145 -1.15 -7.17 7.32
N PRO A 146 -1.96 -7.73 8.25
CA PRO A 146 -1.50 -8.05 9.61
C PRO A 146 -0.27 -8.98 9.64
N ASP A 147 -0.25 -10.01 8.80
CA ASP A 147 0.85 -10.98 8.73
C ASP A 147 2.11 -10.45 8.03
N LEU A 148 2.03 -9.25 7.44
CA LEU A 148 3.11 -8.59 6.69
C LEU A 148 3.52 -7.26 7.32
N SER A 149 3.04 -6.98 8.53
CA SER A 149 3.32 -5.76 9.28
C SER A 149 4.51 -5.97 10.21
N VAL A 150 5.57 -5.19 10.03
CA VAL A 150 6.83 -5.32 10.79
C VAL A 150 7.22 -3.99 11.41
N ASP A 151 8.10 -4.03 12.41
CA ASP A 151 8.83 -2.84 12.82
C ASP A 151 9.69 -2.34 11.66
N VAL A 152 9.68 -1.03 11.42
CA VAL A 152 10.38 -0.43 10.28
C VAL A 152 11.89 -0.67 10.30
N ASN A 153 12.46 -0.92 11.49
CA ASN A 153 13.88 -1.23 11.68
C ASN A 153 14.17 -2.73 11.66
N ASP A 154 13.16 -3.59 11.70
CA ASP A 154 13.31 -5.04 11.65
C ASP A 154 13.37 -5.56 10.22
N ILE A 155 14.46 -5.22 9.54
CA ILE A 155 14.71 -5.63 8.15
C ILE A 155 14.85 -7.16 8.06
N GLU A 156 15.34 -7.82 9.10
CA GLU A 156 15.50 -9.27 9.10
C GLU A 156 14.15 -9.98 8.99
N THR A 157 13.18 -9.58 9.79
CA THR A 157 11.81 -10.13 9.70
C THR A 157 11.16 -9.79 8.36
N ALA A 158 11.32 -8.56 7.86
CA ALA A 158 10.80 -8.17 6.55
C ALA A 158 11.37 -9.03 5.40
N VAL A 159 12.65 -9.34 5.45
CA VAL A 159 13.36 -10.22 4.50
C VAL A 159 12.81 -11.66 4.58
N LYS A 160 12.61 -12.21 5.78
CA LYS A 160 12.01 -13.53 5.96
C LYS A 160 10.59 -13.61 5.39
N LEU A 161 9.79 -12.57 5.60
CA LEU A 161 8.44 -12.48 5.03
C LEU A 161 8.46 -12.37 3.50
N ALA A 162 9.39 -11.61 2.92
CA ALA A 162 9.56 -11.52 1.47
C ALA A 162 9.94 -12.89 0.86
N ALA A 163 10.88 -13.60 1.47
CA ALA A 163 11.23 -14.95 1.06
C ALA A 163 10.03 -15.90 1.14
N ARG A 164 9.28 -15.85 2.25
CA ARG A 164 8.08 -16.67 2.41
C ARG A 164 6.99 -16.35 1.39
N LEU A 165 6.72 -15.08 1.11
CA LEU A 165 5.76 -14.66 0.06
C LEU A 165 6.17 -15.18 -1.33
N ARG A 166 7.48 -15.23 -1.61
CA ARG A 166 8.01 -15.72 -2.88
C ARG A 166 7.87 -17.23 -3.01
N ASP A 167 8.23 -17.97 -1.95
CA ASP A 167 8.45 -19.42 -1.97
C ASP A 167 7.24 -20.23 -1.51
N ASP A 168 6.33 -19.66 -0.74
CA ASP A 168 5.10 -20.27 -0.22
C ASP A 168 3.86 -19.66 -0.88
N ASN A 169 3.37 -20.32 -1.92
CA ASN A 169 2.19 -19.87 -2.65
C ASN A 169 0.92 -19.88 -1.79
N GLN A 170 0.81 -20.77 -0.79
CA GLN A 170 -0.34 -20.78 0.11
C GLN A 170 -0.34 -19.54 1.02
N PHE A 171 0.82 -19.17 1.54
CA PHE A 171 0.99 -17.95 2.32
C PHE A 171 0.70 -16.71 1.47
N TYR A 172 1.21 -16.66 0.23
CA TYR A 172 0.90 -15.57 -0.70
C TYR A 172 -0.62 -15.40 -0.89
N ILE A 173 -1.32 -16.49 -1.21
CA ILE A 173 -2.77 -16.47 -1.42
C ILE A 173 -3.52 -16.05 -0.15
N ALA A 174 -3.10 -16.54 1.01
CA ALA A 174 -3.70 -16.15 2.29
C ALA A 174 -3.55 -14.65 2.54
N CYS A 175 -2.33 -14.09 2.42
CA CYS A 175 -2.07 -12.66 2.58
C CYS A 175 -2.86 -11.80 1.58
N SER A 176 -2.94 -12.23 0.33
CA SER A 176 -3.70 -11.55 -0.72
C SER A 176 -5.20 -11.48 -0.38
N LYS A 177 -5.78 -12.60 0.02
CA LYS A 177 -7.20 -12.68 0.42
C LYS A 177 -7.48 -11.84 1.67
N THR A 178 -6.62 -11.93 2.67
CA THR A 178 -6.74 -11.14 3.92
C THR A 178 -6.71 -9.66 3.61
N ALA A 179 -5.78 -9.20 2.77
CA ALA A 179 -5.67 -7.79 2.42
C ALA A 179 -6.95 -7.24 1.78
N ASN A 180 -7.48 -7.92 0.77
CA ASN A 180 -8.72 -7.50 0.11
C ASN A 180 -9.94 -7.62 1.03
N PHE A 181 -10.04 -8.68 1.83
CA PHE A 181 -11.13 -8.86 2.78
C PHE A 181 -11.16 -7.73 3.83
N GLU A 182 -10.01 -7.42 4.44
CA GLU A 182 -9.91 -6.37 5.47
C GLU A 182 -10.13 -4.96 4.88
N TYR A 183 -9.69 -4.72 3.63
CA TYR A 183 -10.06 -3.51 2.90
C TYR A 183 -11.58 -3.37 2.79
N ASN A 184 -12.26 -4.37 2.25
CA ASN A 184 -13.70 -4.32 2.03
C ASN A 184 -14.47 -4.18 3.34
N LYS A 185 -14.02 -4.81 4.41
CA LYS A 185 -14.64 -4.77 5.73
C LYS A 185 -14.49 -3.42 6.43
N LYS A 186 -13.36 -2.72 6.23
CA LYS A 186 -13.01 -1.53 7.03
C LYS A 186 -12.99 -0.22 6.23
N TYR A 187 -12.71 -0.28 4.93
CA TYR A 187 -12.36 0.88 4.11
C TYR A 187 -13.16 1.03 2.81
N SER A 188 -14.10 0.14 2.52
CA SER A 188 -14.97 0.26 1.35
C SER A 188 -15.86 1.49 1.42
N GLU A 189 -16.35 1.94 0.28
CA GLU A 189 -17.27 3.08 0.18
C GLU A 189 -18.51 2.92 1.07
N SER A 190 -19.08 1.71 1.10
CA SER A 190 -20.25 1.43 1.93
C SER A 190 -19.96 1.60 3.43
N VAL A 191 -18.79 1.14 3.90
CA VAL A 191 -18.35 1.34 5.28
C VAL A 191 -18.15 2.82 5.58
N TRP A 192 -17.51 3.54 4.66
CA TRP A 192 -17.32 4.98 4.82
C TRP A 192 -18.65 5.74 4.88
N LYS A 193 -19.59 5.48 3.95
CA LYS A 193 -20.92 6.09 3.93
C LYS A 193 -21.66 5.83 5.25
N ASN A 194 -21.75 4.58 5.67
CA ASN A 194 -22.42 4.21 6.93
C ASN A 194 -21.76 4.89 8.15
N THR A 195 -20.45 4.99 8.17
CA THR A 195 -19.74 5.68 9.26
C THR A 195 -20.05 7.16 9.28
N MET A 196 -20.07 7.82 8.11
CA MET A 196 -20.41 9.23 8.02
C MET A 196 -21.86 9.52 8.39
N GLU A 197 -22.81 8.69 7.95
CA GLU A 197 -24.24 8.80 8.32
C GLU A 197 -24.46 8.69 9.83
N ASN A 198 -23.72 7.81 10.50
CA ASN A 198 -23.79 7.66 11.95
C ASN A 198 -23.11 8.79 12.75
N LEU A 199 -22.32 9.63 12.10
CA LEU A 199 -21.64 10.78 12.73
C LEU A 199 -22.43 12.09 12.58
N LEU A 200 -23.32 12.16 11.62
CA LEU A 200 -24.20 13.32 11.35
C LEU A 200 -25.48 13.27 12.16
#